data_ec3782a053695588519ad6cf82c3eec4
#
_entry.id   ec3782a053695588519ad6cf82c3eec4
#
_cell.length_a   1.000
_cell.length_b   1.000
_cell.length_c   1.000
_cell.angle_alpha   90.00
_cell.angle_beta   90.00
_cell.angle_gamma   90.00
#
_symmetry.space_group_name_H-M   'P 1'
#
loop_
_entity.id
_entity.type
_entity.pdbx_description
1 polymer ?
#
loop_
_entity_poly.entity_id
_entity_poly.type
_entity_poly.pdbx_seq_one_letter_code
_entity_poly.pdbx_strand_id
1 'polypeptide(L)'
;VGQFPIRALGRARASMDIQGVIKIISDEQTDEVLGVHMVAPRAADLIMEAVVAMEYRASAEDIARICHPHPTYSEAMKEAALSATEKRPLHI
;
A
#
# COMPACT_ATOMS: atom_id res chain seq x y z
N VAL A 1 8.78 -8.11 1.82
CA VAL A 1 8.24 -6.98 2.57
C VAL A 1 8.33 -5.73 1.73
N GLY A 2 7.23 -5.01 1.58
CA GLY A 2 7.19 -3.73 0.91
C GLY A 2 6.70 -2.64 1.84
N GLN A 3 7.29 -1.45 1.73
CA GLN A 3 6.92 -0.31 2.55
C GLN A 3 6.81 0.94 1.70
N PHE A 4 5.96 1.86 2.15
CA PHE A 4 5.84 3.15 1.48
C PHE A 4 5.54 4.23 2.51
N PRO A 5 6.37 5.28 2.61
CA PRO A 5 6.11 6.38 3.53
C PRO A 5 4.99 7.27 3.00
N ILE A 6 4.05 7.61 3.86
CA ILE A 6 2.88 8.42 3.47
C ILE A 6 3.30 9.78 2.91
N ARG A 7 4.39 10.35 3.39
CA ARG A 7 4.83 11.67 2.95
C ARG A 7 5.12 11.77 1.46
N ALA A 8 5.30 10.64 0.78
CA ALA A 8 5.57 10.63 -0.66
C ALA A 8 4.31 10.74 -1.52
N LEU A 9 3.12 10.68 -0.91
CA LEU A 9 1.86 10.79 -1.65
C LEU A 9 1.48 12.24 -1.91
N GLY A 10 0.99 12.54 -3.11
CA GLY A 10 0.44 13.85 -3.44
C GLY A 10 -0.72 14.24 -2.54
N ARG A 11 -1.62 13.30 -2.23
CA ARG A 11 -2.76 13.56 -1.35
C ARG A 11 -2.32 13.91 0.07
N ALA A 12 -1.33 13.19 0.61
CA ALA A 12 -0.83 13.46 1.94
C ALA A 12 -0.21 14.85 2.02
N ARG A 13 0.55 15.23 0.99
CA ARG A 13 1.16 16.56 0.93
C ARG A 13 0.11 17.66 0.80
N ALA A 14 -0.91 17.45 -0.03
CA ALA A 14 -2.00 18.41 -0.22
C ALA A 14 -2.80 18.62 1.05
N SER A 15 -2.98 17.56 1.87
CA SER A 15 -3.73 17.62 3.12
C SER A 15 -2.85 17.92 4.33
N MET A 16 -1.52 17.98 4.15
CA MET A 16 -0.56 18.18 5.23
C MET A 16 -0.52 17.03 6.25
N ASP A 17 -1.03 15.85 5.89
CA ASP A 17 -1.06 14.65 6.74
C ASP A 17 0.03 13.69 6.25
N ILE A 18 1.28 14.02 6.52
CA ILE A 18 2.44 13.37 5.89
C ILE A 18 3.13 12.31 6.76
N GLN A 19 2.61 12.02 7.94
CA GLN A 19 3.22 11.03 8.83
C GLN A 19 2.62 9.65 8.62
N GLY A 20 3.48 8.66 8.68
CA GLY A 20 3.05 7.27 8.64
C GLY A 20 3.75 6.45 7.58
N VAL A 21 3.42 5.16 7.58
CA VAL A 21 3.99 4.18 6.68
C VAL A 21 3.00 3.05 6.48
N ILE A 22 3.01 2.46 5.29
CA ILE A 22 2.29 1.23 5.01
C ILE A 22 3.31 0.16 4.70
N LYS A 23 3.15 -1.00 5.33
CA LYS A 23 4.04 -2.13 5.19
C LYS A 23 3.24 -3.35 4.77
N ILE A 24 3.63 -3.98 3.67
CA ILE A 24 3.02 -5.21 3.18
C ILE A 24 4.01 -6.35 3.32
N ILE A 25 3.54 -7.45 3.90
CA ILE A 25 4.31 -8.68 4.00
C ILE A 25 3.69 -9.67 3.03
N SER A 26 4.48 -10.12 2.06
CA SER A 26 4.02 -11.09 1.08
C SER A 26 4.90 -12.33 1.11
N ASP A 27 4.36 -13.46 0.63
CA ASP A 27 5.11 -14.71 0.52
C ASP A 27 6.17 -14.55 -0.54
N GLU A 28 7.41 -14.96 -0.24
CA GLU A 28 8.54 -14.78 -1.13
C GLU A 28 8.39 -15.53 -2.45
N GLN A 29 7.71 -16.68 -2.42
CA GLN A 29 7.56 -17.53 -3.61
C GLN A 29 6.25 -17.28 -4.34
N THR A 30 5.14 -17.15 -3.61
CA THR A 30 3.82 -17.03 -4.24
C THR A 30 3.36 -15.59 -4.37
N ASP A 31 4.00 -14.66 -3.64
CA ASP A 31 3.62 -13.26 -3.57
C ASP A 31 2.26 -13.01 -2.89
N GLU A 32 1.66 -14.05 -2.32
CA GLU A 32 0.39 -13.88 -1.58
C GLU A 32 0.58 -12.91 -0.41
N VAL A 33 -0.37 -11.98 -0.24
CA VAL A 33 -0.30 -11.02 0.87
C VAL A 33 -0.61 -11.75 2.17
N LEU A 34 0.37 -11.75 3.08
CA LEU A 34 0.27 -12.42 4.37
C LEU A 34 -0.10 -11.47 5.49
N GLY A 35 0.19 -10.19 5.34
CA GLY A 35 -0.14 -9.21 6.35
C GLY A 35 0.07 -7.79 5.85
N VAL A 36 -0.68 -6.85 6.43
CA VAL A 36 -0.53 -5.43 6.12
C VAL A 36 -0.55 -4.68 7.44
N HIS A 37 0.44 -3.84 7.64
CA HIS A 37 0.57 -2.99 8.81
C HIS A 37 0.52 -1.53 8.36
N MET A 38 -0.31 -0.77 9.02
CA MET A 38 -0.57 0.59 8.57
C MET A 38 -0.54 1.55 9.77
N VAL A 39 0.34 2.53 9.71
CA VAL A 39 0.37 3.66 10.64
C VAL A 39 0.21 4.89 9.77
N ALA A 40 -0.98 5.46 9.76
CA ALA A 40 -1.26 6.54 8.82
C ALA A 40 -2.50 7.30 9.23
N PRO A 41 -2.62 8.56 8.80
CA PRO A 41 -3.92 9.23 8.86
C PRO A 41 -4.91 8.40 8.06
N ARG A 42 -6.13 8.28 8.57
CA ARG A 42 -7.21 7.54 7.92
C ARG A 42 -6.93 6.05 7.73
N ALA A 43 -6.07 5.46 8.58
CA ALA A 43 -5.77 4.02 8.49
C ALA A 43 -7.04 3.16 8.59
N ALA A 44 -7.99 3.56 9.43
CA ALA A 44 -9.24 2.81 9.58
C ALA A 44 -10.05 2.76 8.28
N ASP A 45 -9.96 3.80 7.45
CA ASP A 45 -10.63 3.82 6.15
C ASP A 45 -9.84 3.04 5.09
N LEU A 46 -8.52 3.11 5.16
CA LEU A 46 -7.65 2.52 4.14
C LEU A 46 -7.47 1.03 4.29
N ILE A 47 -7.53 0.51 5.51
CA ILE A 47 -7.20 -0.89 5.79
C ILE A 47 -8.16 -1.87 5.11
N MET A 48 -9.35 -1.43 4.76
CA MET A 48 -10.36 -2.30 4.17
C MET A 48 -9.91 -2.88 2.83
N GLU A 49 -9.13 -2.16 2.06
CA GLU A 49 -8.55 -2.70 0.82
C GLU A 49 -7.69 -3.92 1.12
N ALA A 50 -6.88 -3.85 2.18
CA ALA A 50 -6.03 -4.96 2.59
C ALA A 50 -6.87 -6.15 3.07
N VAL A 51 -7.93 -5.89 3.81
CA VAL A 51 -8.82 -6.93 4.31
C VAL A 51 -9.45 -7.70 3.14
N VAL A 52 -9.98 -6.97 2.16
CA VAL A 52 -10.58 -7.58 0.96
C VAL A 52 -9.54 -8.37 0.19
N ALA A 53 -8.36 -7.80 -0.03
CA ALA A 53 -7.29 -8.47 -0.75
C ALA A 53 -6.89 -9.78 -0.09
N MET A 54 -6.74 -9.78 1.22
CA MET A 54 -6.35 -10.98 1.96
C MET A 54 -7.47 -12.03 1.96
N GLU A 55 -8.72 -11.59 2.04
CA GLU A 55 -9.86 -12.52 2.00
C GLU A 55 -9.90 -13.30 0.69
N TYR A 56 -9.56 -12.66 -0.41
CA TYR A 56 -9.52 -13.30 -1.73
C TYR A 56 -8.13 -13.82 -2.09
N ARG A 57 -7.21 -13.85 -1.13
CA ARG A 57 -5.87 -14.42 -1.27
C ARG A 57 -5.08 -13.78 -2.41
N ALA A 58 -5.20 -12.47 -2.52
CA ALA A 58 -4.51 -11.71 -3.57
C ALA A 58 -3.01 -11.70 -3.34
N SER A 59 -2.27 -11.53 -4.44
CA SER A 59 -0.82 -11.30 -4.37
C SER A 59 -0.55 -9.80 -4.24
N ALA A 60 0.67 -9.46 -3.84
CA ALA A 60 1.08 -8.06 -3.83
C ALA A 60 1.04 -7.49 -5.25
N GLU A 61 1.38 -8.29 -6.25
CA GLU A 61 1.31 -7.85 -7.65
C GLU A 61 -0.13 -7.51 -8.05
N ASP A 62 -1.13 -8.26 -7.57
CA ASP A 62 -2.54 -7.96 -7.85
C ASP A 62 -2.89 -6.54 -7.39
N ILE A 63 -2.48 -6.17 -6.17
CA ILE A 63 -2.74 -4.82 -5.65
C ILE A 63 -1.98 -3.78 -6.47
N ALA A 64 -0.74 -4.07 -6.82
CA ALA A 64 0.11 -3.14 -7.57
C ALA A 64 -0.43 -2.85 -8.97
N ARG A 65 -1.17 -3.79 -9.56
CA ARG A 65 -1.71 -3.63 -10.92
C ARG A 65 -3.07 -2.95 -10.97
N ILE A 66 -3.75 -2.80 -9.84
CA ILE A 66 -5.04 -2.12 -9.80
C ILE A 66 -4.83 -0.62 -9.95
N CYS A 67 -5.69 0.02 -10.75
CA CYS A 67 -5.65 1.46 -10.90
C CYS A 67 -6.25 2.12 -9.66
N HIS A 68 -5.44 2.88 -8.97
CA HIS A 68 -5.88 3.63 -7.79
C HIS A 68 -6.08 5.10 -8.16
N PRO A 69 -7.12 5.75 -7.64
CA PRO A 69 -7.34 7.18 -7.96
C PRO A 69 -6.17 8.04 -7.45
N HIS A 70 -5.89 9.10 -8.19
CA HIS A 70 -4.83 10.05 -7.85
C HIS A 70 -5.43 11.47 -7.78
N PRO A 71 -5.12 12.29 -6.78
CA PRO A 71 -4.28 12.00 -5.62
C PRO A 71 -5.10 11.46 -4.44
N THR A 72 -4.75 10.33 -3.89
CA THR A 72 -5.45 9.73 -2.74
C THR A 72 -4.48 9.07 -1.77
N TYR A 73 -4.95 8.86 -0.55
CA TYR A 73 -4.19 8.06 0.43
C TYR A 73 -4.12 6.59 0.03
N SER A 74 -5.13 6.09 -0.70
CA SER A 74 -5.16 4.69 -1.16
C SER A 74 -3.97 4.34 -2.04
N GLU A 75 -3.37 5.33 -2.71
CA GLU A 75 -2.18 5.09 -3.51
C GLU A 75 -1.04 4.51 -2.70
N ALA A 76 -1.02 4.72 -1.39
CA ALA A 76 0.03 4.16 -0.53
C ALA A 76 -0.01 2.63 -0.54
N MET A 77 -1.19 2.01 -0.62
CA MET A 77 -1.30 0.55 -0.74
C MET A 77 -0.68 0.07 -2.04
N LYS A 78 -0.97 0.75 -3.15
CA LYS A 78 -0.39 0.41 -4.45
C LYS A 78 1.13 0.52 -4.41
N GLU A 79 1.64 1.62 -3.86
CA GLU A 79 3.07 1.86 -3.80
C GLU A 79 3.79 0.85 -2.89
N ALA A 80 3.18 0.51 -1.75
CA ALA A 80 3.74 -0.51 -0.86
C ALA A 80 3.75 -1.89 -1.55
N ALA A 81 2.70 -2.20 -2.30
CA ALA A 81 2.62 -3.45 -3.05
C ALA A 81 3.68 -3.49 -4.16
N LEU A 82 3.90 -2.38 -4.85
CA LEU A 82 4.99 -2.29 -5.83
C LEU A 82 6.35 -2.51 -5.17
N SER A 83 6.55 -1.93 -3.99
CA SER A 83 7.78 -2.12 -3.24
C SER A 83 7.99 -3.60 -2.87
N ALA A 84 6.92 -4.31 -2.54
CA ALA A 84 7.01 -5.71 -2.16
C ALA A 84 7.32 -6.61 -3.35
N THR A 85 6.69 -6.37 -4.50
CA THR A 85 6.82 -7.27 -5.65
C THR A 85 7.90 -6.84 -6.63
N GLU A 86 8.07 -5.54 -6.87
CA GLU A 86 9.07 -5.03 -7.81
C GLU A 86 10.27 -4.38 -7.14
N LYS A 87 10.26 -4.35 -5.80
CA LYS A 87 11.34 -3.80 -4.97
C LYS A 87 11.51 -2.29 -5.10
N ARG A 88 10.56 -1.60 -5.70
CA ARG A 88 10.59 -0.14 -5.78
C ARG A 88 9.20 0.44 -6.02
N PRO A 89 8.83 1.51 -5.32
CA PRO A 89 7.60 2.23 -5.59
C PRO A 89 7.77 3.22 -6.74
N LEU A 90 6.67 3.76 -7.25
CA LEU A 90 6.69 4.72 -8.34
C LEU A 90 7.14 6.12 -7.92
N HIS A 91 6.83 6.53 -6.69
CA HIS A 91 6.97 7.92 -6.26
C HIS A 91 8.06 8.18 -5.23
N ILE A 92 8.96 7.23 -5.07
CA ILE A 92 10.09 7.44 -4.14
C ILE A 92 11.42 7.31 -4.84
#